data_371a1dd11bd77bf7ec6184c9b6f05e24
#
_entry.id   371a1dd11bd77bf7ec6184c9b6f05e24
#
_cell.length_a   1.000
_cell.length_b   1.000
_cell.length_c   1.000
_cell.angle_alpha   90.00
_cell.angle_beta   90.00
_cell.angle_gamma   90.00
#
_symmetry.space_group_name_H-M   'P 1'
#
loop_
_entity.id
_entity.type
_entity.pdbx_description
1 polymer ?
#
loop_
_entity_poly.entity_id
_entity_poly.type
_entity_poly.pdbx_seq_one_letter_code
_entity_poly.pdbx_strand_id
1 'polypeptide(L)'
;MSISRSPIGLPLENALRNQIYNALQGDTLEYIIKEAKIERTSNYWRHILEGHSFKVDREMSGKLFDTFHSVKESLGFTDKVDFYVTSSAEVNAFAVSSYEKDEPHIINLHSSMLDLMSEEELRFVIGHEIGHLISQNAYLFKLINFVFPENSNMPSLLSHKIRLWKQLSELIADRYGYIACPDLNVCISAFFKMSSGLDTRAVDLDINAFLQENNKRLEYFKQDQGLNIASHPINPVRVRAINLFADSEFFNKEKISNKHVLNESELQKEMDELINILLKIKSSELDYHITHFIASAGLVVAGIDGDIHEQEIELLTQSLSDFMIFPGSFLENLLKSGKINDIFNDSLKNILEINPGERQAMLSFMINMVMADKKIAKDELDFIFHVGQNAFGYSKKEIAQFFANIIQHRFVPSIHDLS
;
A
#
# COMPACT_ATOMS: atom_id res chain seq x y z
N MET A 1 -12.24 -21.20 -4.23
CA MET A 1 -13.53 -20.54 -4.53
C MET A 1 -13.29 -19.39 -5.47
N SER A 2 -13.83 -19.39 -6.68
CA SER A 2 -13.75 -18.26 -7.62
C SER A 2 -14.61 -17.12 -7.03
N ILE A 3 -13.96 -16.12 -6.45
CA ILE A 3 -14.65 -14.90 -6.00
C ILE A 3 -15.11 -14.20 -7.28
N SER A 4 -16.41 -14.23 -7.54
CA SER A 4 -17.07 -13.34 -8.49
C SER A 4 -16.49 -11.95 -8.27
N ARG A 5 -15.99 -11.29 -9.33
CA ARG A 5 -15.50 -9.90 -9.29
C ARG A 5 -16.64 -9.05 -8.75
N SER A 6 -16.62 -8.79 -7.45
CA SER A 6 -17.55 -7.85 -6.86
C SER A 6 -17.17 -6.47 -7.40
N PRO A 7 -18.12 -5.75 -7.96
CA PRO A 7 -17.85 -4.40 -8.49
C PRO A 7 -17.39 -3.39 -7.43
N ILE A 8 -17.50 -3.74 -6.16
CA ILE A 8 -17.03 -2.94 -5.03
C ILE A 8 -15.51 -3.06 -4.87
N GLY A 9 -14.91 -4.21 -5.25
CA GLY A 9 -13.49 -4.48 -5.10
C GLY A 9 -12.61 -3.68 -6.07
N LEU A 10 -11.32 -3.58 -5.75
CA LEU A 10 -10.28 -3.05 -6.61
C LEU A 10 -9.37 -4.20 -7.07
N PRO A 11 -9.17 -4.41 -8.39
CA PRO A 11 -8.33 -5.51 -8.88
C PRO A 11 -6.91 -5.52 -8.29
N LEU A 12 -6.31 -4.34 -8.13
CA LEU A 12 -4.95 -4.20 -7.57
C LEU A 12 -4.90 -4.58 -6.08
N GLU A 13 -5.94 -4.24 -5.30
CA GLU A 13 -6.02 -4.66 -3.88
C GLU A 13 -6.02 -6.18 -3.78
N ASN A 14 -6.87 -6.86 -4.54
CA ASN A 14 -6.93 -8.31 -4.57
C ASN A 14 -5.60 -8.95 -4.99
N ALA A 15 -4.94 -8.39 -6.00
CA ALA A 15 -3.63 -8.87 -6.45
C ALA A 15 -2.56 -8.72 -5.36
N LEU A 16 -2.49 -7.57 -4.69
CA LEU A 16 -1.55 -7.31 -3.60
C LEU A 16 -1.82 -8.22 -2.40
N ARG A 17 -3.08 -8.38 -1.99
CA ARG A 17 -3.47 -9.29 -0.91
C ARG A 17 -2.97 -10.70 -1.16
N ASN A 18 -3.21 -11.23 -2.38
CA ASN A 18 -2.76 -12.56 -2.73
C ASN A 18 -1.22 -12.67 -2.79
N GLN A 19 -0.53 -11.66 -3.32
CA GLN A 19 0.94 -11.62 -3.35
C GLN A 19 1.53 -11.61 -1.93
N ILE A 20 1.00 -10.78 -1.04
CA ILE A 20 1.46 -10.69 0.35
C ILE A 20 1.18 -12.00 1.08
N TYR A 21 -0.03 -12.56 0.94
CA TYR A 21 -0.42 -13.83 1.55
C TYR A 21 0.49 -14.98 1.12
N ASN A 22 0.76 -15.09 -0.18
CA ASN A 22 1.64 -16.13 -0.72
C ASN A 22 3.10 -15.93 -0.27
N ALA A 23 3.60 -14.69 -0.27
CA ALA A 23 4.96 -14.39 0.20
C ALA A 23 5.15 -14.75 1.69
N LEU A 24 4.10 -14.64 2.49
CA LEU A 24 4.09 -15.04 3.90
C LEU A 24 3.82 -16.55 4.10
N GLN A 25 3.61 -17.32 3.03
CA GLN A 25 3.18 -18.72 3.13
C GLN A 25 1.93 -18.88 4.02
N GLY A 26 0.91 -18.09 3.73
CA GLY A 26 -0.25 -17.87 4.58
C GLY A 26 -0.89 -19.15 5.11
N ASP A 27 -1.18 -20.14 4.26
CA ASP A 27 -1.80 -21.42 4.66
C ASP A 27 -0.98 -22.15 5.75
N THR A 28 0.36 -22.16 5.62
CA THR A 28 1.27 -22.79 6.57
C THR A 28 1.30 -22.04 7.90
N LEU A 29 1.39 -20.70 7.84
CA LEU A 29 1.38 -19.86 9.04
C LEU A 29 0.06 -19.94 9.79
N GLU A 30 -1.06 -19.94 9.08
CA GLU A 30 -2.39 -20.11 9.69
C GLU A 30 -2.50 -21.42 10.45
N TYR A 31 -2.01 -22.52 9.86
CA TYR A 31 -1.96 -23.80 10.53
C TYR A 31 -1.13 -23.74 11.82
N ILE A 32 0.08 -23.17 11.76
CA ILE A 32 0.98 -23.02 12.92
C ILE A 32 0.32 -22.17 14.01
N ILE A 33 -0.25 -21.02 13.67
CA ILE A 33 -0.90 -20.11 14.63
C ILE A 33 -2.06 -20.81 15.33
N LYS A 34 -2.84 -21.59 14.58
CA LYS A 34 -3.96 -22.36 15.11
C LYS A 34 -3.52 -23.46 16.07
N GLU A 35 -2.56 -24.28 15.66
CA GLU A 35 -2.07 -25.41 16.49
C GLU A 35 -1.32 -24.90 17.74
N ALA A 36 -0.56 -23.82 17.62
CA ALA A 36 0.15 -23.21 18.74
C ALA A 36 -0.76 -22.46 19.72
N LYS A 37 -2.06 -22.33 19.41
CA LYS A 37 -3.06 -21.60 20.22
C LYS A 37 -2.60 -20.19 20.63
N ILE A 38 -1.92 -19.50 19.69
CA ILE A 38 -1.40 -18.16 19.96
C ILE A 38 -2.57 -17.21 20.26
N GLU A 39 -2.46 -16.48 21.37
CA GLU A 39 -3.48 -15.52 21.82
C GLU A 39 -3.89 -14.56 20.70
N ARG A 40 -5.17 -14.20 20.68
CA ARG A 40 -5.82 -13.50 19.59
C ARG A 40 -5.99 -12.04 19.91
N THR A 41 -5.70 -11.20 18.93
CA THR A 41 -5.89 -9.74 19.02
C THR A 41 -7.33 -9.38 19.38
N SER A 42 -8.33 -10.12 18.89
CA SER A 42 -9.75 -9.91 19.21
C SER A 42 -10.03 -10.08 20.72
N ASN A 43 -9.41 -11.07 21.38
CA ASN A 43 -9.59 -11.28 22.83
C ASN A 43 -9.03 -10.13 23.65
N TYR A 44 -7.87 -9.59 23.24
CA TYR A 44 -7.27 -8.41 23.89
C TYR A 44 -8.19 -7.19 23.81
N TRP A 45 -8.66 -6.85 22.59
CA TRP A 45 -9.57 -5.72 22.40
C TRP A 45 -10.89 -5.93 23.12
N ARG A 46 -11.46 -7.14 23.07
CA ARG A 46 -12.70 -7.46 23.78
C ARG A 46 -12.54 -7.24 25.28
N HIS A 47 -11.45 -7.72 25.87
CA HIS A 47 -11.21 -7.55 27.31
C HIS A 47 -11.13 -6.07 27.71
N ILE A 48 -10.43 -5.25 26.90
CA ILE A 48 -10.34 -3.80 27.16
C ILE A 48 -11.72 -3.13 27.02
N LEU A 49 -12.45 -3.43 25.93
CA LEU A 49 -13.70 -2.75 25.64
C LEU A 49 -14.82 -3.16 26.62
N GLU A 50 -14.90 -4.42 27.00
CA GLU A 50 -15.85 -4.88 28.03
C GLU A 50 -15.59 -4.21 29.40
N GLY A 51 -14.33 -3.91 29.71
CA GLY A 51 -13.96 -3.28 30.98
C GLY A 51 -14.06 -1.75 30.99
N HIS A 52 -13.95 -1.09 29.83
CA HIS A 52 -13.72 0.37 29.78
C HIS A 52 -14.61 1.11 28.76
N SER A 53 -15.53 0.43 28.08
CA SER A 53 -16.37 1.04 27.04
C SER A 53 -17.85 0.69 27.25
N PHE A 54 -18.70 1.48 26.64
CA PHE A 54 -20.12 1.22 26.62
C PHE A 54 -20.47 0.25 25.48
N LYS A 55 -20.96 -0.94 25.81
CA LYS A 55 -21.49 -1.88 24.81
C LYS A 55 -22.89 -1.43 24.38
N VAL A 56 -23.07 -1.23 23.10
CA VAL A 56 -24.36 -0.81 22.55
C VAL A 56 -25.36 -1.96 22.61
N ASP A 57 -26.43 -1.72 23.30
CA ASP A 57 -27.52 -2.66 23.50
C ASP A 57 -28.86 -2.00 23.20
N ARG A 58 -29.84 -2.82 22.77
CA ARG A 58 -31.15 -2.31 22.36
C ARG A 58 -31.93 -1.66 23.49
N GLU A 59 -31.82 -2.20 24.70
CA GLU A 59 -32.57 -1.71 25.85
C GLU A 59 -31.99 -0.39 26.37
N MET A 60 -30.67 -0.23 26.30
CA MET A 60 -29.97 0.95 26.83
C MET A 60 -29.79 2.09 25.81
N SER A 61 -29.68 1.75 24.51
CA SER A 61 -29.32 2.71 23.46
C SER A 61 -30.01 2.40 22.13
N GLY A 62 -31.32 2.19 22.19
CA GLY A 62 -32.13 1.69 21.08
C GLY A 62 -31.91 2.40 19.75
N LYS A 63 -31.82 3.75 19.76
CA LYS A 63 -31.58 4.51 18.51
C LYS A 63 -30.26 4.15 17.85
N LEU A 64 -29.16 4.11 18.60
CA LEU A 64 -27.83 3.79 18.07
C LEU A 64 -27.74 2.32 17.65
N PHE A 65 -28.37 1.44 18.43
CA PHE A 65 -28.50 0.02 18.10
C PHE A 65 -29.24 -0.18 16.77
N ASP A 66 -30.40 0.48 16.58
CA ASP A 66 -31.21 0.37 15.36
C ASP A 66 -30.46 0.96 14.14
N THR A 67 -29.72 2.08 14.29
CA THR A 67 -28.86 2.62 13.24
C THR A 67 -27.82 1.61 12.83
N PHE A 68 -27.08 1.03 13.78
CA PHE A 68 -26.06 0.00 13.51
C PHE A 68 -26.64 -1.21 12.80
N HIS A 69 -27.74 -1.77 13.30
CA HIS A 69 -28.38 -2.95 12.71
C HIS A 69 -28.90 -2.69 11.30
N SER A 70 -29.51 -1.52 11.06
CA SER A 70 -30.00 -1.15 9.73
C SER A 70 -28.87 -1.05 8.69
N VAL A 71 -27.70 -0.53 9.09
CA VAL A 71 -26.51 -0.50 8.22
C VAL A 71 -26.02 -1.92 7.93
N LYS A 72 -25.91 -2.76 8.95
CA LYS A 72 -25.51 -4.15 8.83
C LYS A 72 -26.41 -4.91 7.85
N GLU A 73 -27.72 -4.75 7.98
CA GLU A 73 -28.72 -5.35 7.09
C GLU A 73 -28.60 -4.81 5.64
N SER A 74 -28.44 -3.51 5.47
CA SER A 74 -28.32 -2.88 4.13
C SER A 74 -27.10 -3.38 3.36
N LEU A 75 -26.03 -3.76 4.06
CA LEU A 75 -24.82 -4.33 3.49
C LEU A 75 -24.89 -5.88 3.36
N GLY A 76 -25.97 -6.52 3.81
CA GLY A 76 -26.11 -7.97 3.80
C GLY A 76 -25.10 -8.70 4.69
N PHE A 77 -24.53 -8.01 5.69
CA PHE A 77 -23.54 -8.59 6.59
C PHE A 77 -24.22 -9.39 7.71
N THR A 78 -24.02 -10.71 7.73
CA THR A 78 -24.74 -11.63 8.63
C THR A 78 -23.98 -12.01 9.88
N ASP A 79 -22.65 -11.84 9.89
CA ASP A 79 -21.82 -12.27 11.02
C ASP A 79 -22.14 -11.48 12.29
N LYS A 80 -21.87 -12.07 13.45
CA LYS A 80 -22.10 -11.43 14.73
C LYS A 80 -21.12 -10.29 14.94
N VAL A 81 -21.58 -9.16 15.45
CA VAL A 81 -20.75 -8.00 15.77
C VAL A 81 -21.16 -7.45 17.12
N ASP A 82 -20.19 -7.27 18.01
CA ASP A 82 -20.34 -6.47 19.23
C ASP A 82 -19.99 -5.01 18.90
N PHE A 83 -20.84 -4.10 19.29
CA PHE A 83 -20.70 -2.68 19.01
C PHE A 83 -20.46 -1.90 20.31
N TYR A 84 -19.36 -1.12 20.33
CA TYR A 84 -18.93 -0.37 21.51
C TYR A 84 -18.79 1.12 21.21
N VAL A 85 -18.92 1.93 22.27
CA VAL A 85 -18.55 3.34 22.30
C VAL A 85 -17.55 3.57 23.42
N THR A 86 -16.38 4.11 23.07
CA THR A 86 -15.31 4.43 24.01
C THR A 86 -15.21 5.95 24.20
N SER A 87 -15.07 6.40 25.44
CA SER A 87 -14.82 7.82 25.75
C SER A 87 -13.48 8.26 25.15
N SER A 88 -13.52 9.17 24.17
CA SER A 88 -12.34 9.74 23.53
C SER A 88 -12.68 11.10 22.92
N ALA A 89 -11.72 12.03 22.97
CA ALA A 89 -11.79 13.30 22.25
C ALA A 89 -11.36 13.16 20.77
N GLU A 90 -10.70 12.07 20.42
CA GLU A 90 -10.30 11.76 19.04
C GLU A 90 -11.54 11.36 18.22
N VAL A 91 -11.67 11.92 17.03
CA VAL A 91 -12.74 11.55 16.09
C VAL A 91 -12.29 10.34 15.29
N ASN A 92 -12.58 9.14 15.80
CA ASN A 92 -12.10 7.89 15.22
C ASN A 92 -13.07 6.73 15.46
N ALA A 93 -12.97 5.70 14.60
CA ALA A 93 -13.63 4.42 14.73
C ALA A 93 -12.65 3.31 14.31
N PHE A 94 -12.91 2.08 14.71
CA PHE A 94 -12.16 0.93 14.23
C PHE A 94 -12.96 -0.36 14.29
N ALA A 95 -12.64 -1.28 13.39
CA ALA A 95 -13.16 -2.63 13.36
C ALA A 95 -12.07 -3.66 13.69
N VAL A 96 -12.43 -4.69 14.46
CA VAL A 96 -11.58 -5.84 14.75
C VAL A 96 -12.31 -7.11 14.33
N SER A 97 -11.74 -7.85 13.39
CA SER A 97 -12.32 -9.14 12.98
C SER A 97 -12.06 -10.22 14.02
N SER A 98 -13.11 -10.98 14.34
CA SER A 98 -12.94 -12.26 15.00
C SER A 98 -12.48 -13.31 13.99
N TYR A 99 -11.63 -14.23 14.45
CA TYR A 99 -11.13 -15.35 13.65
C TYR A 99 -11.91 -16.63 13.86
N GLU A 100 -12.73 -16.68 14.89
CA GLU A 100 -13.60 -17.83 15.16
C GLU A 100 -15.00 -17.54 14.67
N LYS A 101 -15.57 -18.53 14.01
CA LYS A 101 -16.89 -18.43 13.40
C LYS A 101 -18.00 -18.07 14.39
N ASP A 102 -17.80 -18.44 15.65
CA ASP A 102 -18.80 -18.23 16.72
C ASP A 102 -18.55 -16.97 17.56
N GLU A 103 -17.36 -16.36 17.45
CA GLU A 103 -17.04 -15.10 18.16
C GLU A 103 -17.51 -13.90 17.35
N PRO A 104 -18.20 -12.93 17.98
CA PRO A 104 -18.55 -11.69 17.31
C PRO A 104 -17.31 -10.90 16.88
N HIS A 105 -17.37 -10.26 15.73
CA HIS A 105 -16.46 -9.15 15.38
C HIS A 105 -16.69 -7.99 16.34
N ILE A 106 -15.81 -6.99 16.31
CA ILE A 106 -15.92 -5.79 17.14
C ILE A 106 -15.93 -4.58 16.23
N ILE A 107 -16.84 -3.64 16.49
CA ILE A 107 -16.78 -2.28 15.98
C ILE A 107 -16.80 -1.36 17.19
N ASN A 108 -15.91 -0.38 17.22
CA ASN A 108 -15.85 0.64 18.26
C ASN A 108 -15.88 2.04 17.64
N LEU A 109 -16.75 2.90 18.18
CA LEU A 109 -16.76 4.33 17.88
C LEU A 109 -16.22 5.11 19.08
N HIS A 110 -15.50 6.18 18.81
CA HIS A 110 -15.17 7.17 19.82
C HIS A 110 -16.37 8.08 20.09
N SER A 111 -16.60 8.45 21.34
CA SER A 111 -17.77 9.25 21.76
C SER A 111 -17.85 10.61 21.06
N SER A 112 -16.71 11.22 20.74
CA SER A 112 -16.63 12.47 19.96
C SER A 112 -17.33 12.40 18.60
N MET A 113 -17.39 11.19 17.98
CA MET A 113 -18.12 11.02 16.72
C MET A 113 -19.63 11.15 16.90
N LEU A 114 -20.17 10.66 18.04
CA LEU A 114 -21.60 10.78 18.32
C LEU A 114 -22.04 12.23 18.56
N ASP A 115 -21.13 13.05 19.09
CA ASP A 115 -21.37 14.48 19.33
C ASP A 115 -21.24 15.30 18.03
N LEU A 116 -20.35 14.89 17.14
CA LEU A 116 -19.99 15.64 15.93
C LEU A 116 -20.86 15.30 14.72
N MET A 117 -21.27 14.04 14.57
CA MET A 117 -21.88 13.52 13.34
C MET A 117 -23.39 13.39 13.43
N SER A 118 -24.06 13.63 12.29
CA SER A 118 -25.47 13.28 12.13
C SER A 118 -25.65 11.75 12.06
N GLU A 119 -26.88 11.30 12.14
CA GLU A 119 -27.19 9.87 12.03
C GLU A 119 -26.80 9.31 10.65
N GLU A 120 -26.99 10.07 9.58
CA GLU A 120 -26.61 9.69 8.23
C GLU A 120 -25.10 9.59 8.09
N GLU A 121 -24.34 10.53 8.67
CA GLU A 121 -22.87 10.48 8.68
C GLU A 121 -22.36 9.27 9.50
N LEU A 122 -23.02 8.95 10.62
CA LEU A 122 -22.70 7.74 11.39
C LEU A 122 -23.00 6.47 10.58
N ARG A 123 -24.06 6.43 9.77
CA ARG A 123 -24.32 5.31 8.85
C ARG A 123 -23.18 5.10 7.86
N PHE A 124 -22.63 6.19 7.30
CA PHE A 124 -21.45 6.12 6.44
C PHE A 124 -20.26 5.52 7.18
N VAL A 125 -19.94 6.01 8.39
CA VAL A 125 -18.80 5.50 9.18
C VAL A 125 -19.00 4.05 9.58
N ILE A 126 -20.17 3.67 10.08
CA ILE A 126 -20.48 2.27 10.44
C ILE A 126 -20.37 1.37 9.21
N GLY A 127 -20.84 1.84 8.05
CA GLY A 127 -20.72 1.12 6.78
C GLY A 127 -19.29 0.91 6.35
N HIS A 128 -18.43 1.92 6.56
CA HIS A 128 -16.98 1.84 6.32
C HIS A 128 -16.34 0.76 7.23
N GLU A 129 -16.62 0.77 8.53
CA GLU A 129 -16.09 -0.22 9.48
C GLU A 129 -16.57 -1.65 9.15
N ILE A 130 -17.84 -1.81 8.78
CA ILE A 130 -18.36 -3.10 8.29
C ILE A 130 -17.65 -3.50 6.99
N GLY A 131 -17.32 -2.55 6.12
CA GLY A 131 -16.54 -2.77 4.91
C GLY A 131 -15.18 -3.43 5.18
N HIS A 132 -14.49 -3.04 6.23
CA HIS A 132 -13.25 -3.69 6.67
C HIS A 132 -13.49 -5.15 7.12
N LEU A 133 -14.62 -5.44 7.77
CA LEU A 133 -14.97 -6.81 8.16
C LEU A 133 -15.30 -7.67 6.93
N ILE A 134 -16.09 -7.16 5.97
CA ILE A 134 -16.45 -7.87 4.73
C ILE A 134 -15.22 -8.21 3.89
N SER A 135 -14.26 -7.29 3.82
CA SER A 135 -13.04 -7.44 3.02
C SER A 135 -12.04 -8.44 3.61
N GLN A 136 -12.29 -8.98 4.80
CA GLN A 136 -11.46 -9.97 5.53
C GLN A 136 -9.98 -9.56 5.68
N ASN A 137 -9.69 -8.27 5.66
CA ASN A 137 -8.33 -7.76 5.72
C ASN A 137 -7.62 -8.10 7.04
N ALA A 138 -8.38 -8.30 8.11
CA ALA A 138 -7.86 -8.63 9.42
C ALA A 138 -7.08 -9.96 9.46
N TYR A 139 -7.40 -10.90 8.59
CA TYR A 139 -6.68 -12.17 8.50
C TYR A 139 -5.23 -11.95 8.04
N LEU A 140 -5.05 -11.21 6.97
CA LEU A 140 -3.72 -10.88 6.47
C LEU A 140 -2.93 -10.01 7.46
N PHE A 141 -3.60 -9.08 8.16
CA PHE A 141 -2.97 -8.32 9.24
C PHE A 141 -2.41 -9.19 10.36
N LYS A 142 -3.13 -10.24 10.73
CA LYS A 142 -2.64 -11.18 11.75
C LYS A 142 -1.37 -11.88 11.32
N LEU A 143 -1.32 -12.36 10.07
CA LEU A 143 -0.13 -13.03 9.53
C LEU A 143 1.06 -12.05 9.48
N ILE A 144 0.83 -10.82 9.02
CA ILE A 144 1.84 -9.78 8.97
C ILE A 144 2.39 -9.48 10.37
N ASN A 145 1.52 -9.26 11.35
CA ASN A 145 1.93 -8.95 12.72
C ASN A 145 2.59 -10.14 13.43
N PHE A 146 2.23 -11.36 13.05
CA PHE A 146 2.87 -12.56 13.58
C PHE A 146 4.32 -12.69 13.08
N VAL A 147 4.55 -12.47 11.79
CA VAL A 147 5.90 -12.58 11.20
C VAL A 147 6.77 -11.36 11.52
N PHE A 148 6.16 -10.17 11.54
CA PHE A 148 6.84 -8.90 11.73
C PHE A 148 6.21 -8.10 12.89
N PRO A 149 6.40 -8.54 14.13
CA PRO A 149 5.88 -7.81 15.28
C PRO A 149 6.48 -6.39 15.28
N GLU A 150 5.62 -5.38 15.50
CA GLU A 150 6.00 -3.96 15.50
C GLU A 150 6.71 -3.51 14.19
N ASN A 151 6.45 -4.20 13.07
CA ASN A 151 7.12 -4.00 11.77
C ASN A 151 8.65 -4.20 11.79
N SER A 152 9.16 -4.97 12.77
CA SER A 152 10.59 -5.26 12.90
C SER A 152 11.11 -6.08 11.72
N ASN A 153 12.26 -5.69 11.17
CA ASN A 153 12.98 -6.41 10.10
C ASN A 153 12.15 -6.70 8.83
N MET A 154 11.09 -5.92 8.57
CA MET A 154 10.28 -6.10 7.37
C MET A 154 11.04 -5.60 6.13
N PRO A 155 11.18 -6.41 5.07
CA PRO A 155 11.76 -5.95 3.81
C PRO A 155 11.04 -4.74 3.22
N SER A 156 11.78 -3.77 2.68
CA SER A 156 11.23 -2.51 2.13
C SER A 156 10.12 -2.75 1.11
N LEU A 157 10.33 -3.67 0.18
CA LEU A 157 9.34 -4.02 -0.84
C LEU A 157 8.03 -4.52 -0.22
N LEU A 158 8.12 -5.40 0.78
CA LEU A 158 6.94 -5.94 1.46
C LEU A 158 6.22 -4.83 2.23
N SER A 159 6.96 -3.96 2.92
CA SER A 159 6.41 -2.79 3.62
C SER A 159 5.65 -1.86 2.68
N HIS A 160 6.21 -1.55 1.50
CA HIS A 160 5.55 -0.72 0.49
C HIS A 160 4.28 -1.37 -0.07
N LYS A 161 4.32 -2.68 -0.35
CA LYS A 161 3.13 -3.42 -0.83
C LYS A 161 2.04 -3.49 0.23
N ILE A 162 2.39 -3.72 1.49
CA ILE A 162 1.43 -3.73 2.61
C ILE A 162 0.81 -2.35 2.79
N ARG A 163 1.60 -1.28 2.74
CA ARG A 163 1.10 0.09 2.82
C ARG A 163 0.11 0.39 1.70
N LEU A 164 0.46 0.10 0.46
CA LEU A 164 -0.44 0.31 -0.68
C LEU A 164 -1.72 -0.52 -0.54
N TRP A 165 -1.59 -1.79 -0.16
CA TRP A 165 -2.75 -2.66 0.07
C TRP A 165 -3.67 -2.08 1.16
N LYS A 166 -3.14 -1.58 2.27
CA LYS A 166 -3.92 -0.89 3.32
C LYS A 166 -4.66 0.31 2.75
N GLN A 167 -3.98 1.16 1.99
CA GLN A 167 -4.58 2.35 1.37
C GLN A 167 -5.71 1.99 0.39
N LEU A 168 -5.55 0.93 -0.40
CA LEU A 168 -6.62 0.46 -1.29
C LEU A 168 -7.79 -0.14 -0.53
N SER A 169 -7.53 -0.81 0.61
CA SER A 169 -8.57 -1.33 1.49
C SER A 169 -9.44 -0.22 2.08
N GLU A 170 -8.86 0.94 2.40
CA GLU A 170 -9.60 2.12 2.81
C GLU A 170 -10.57 2.62 1.73
N LEU A 171 -10.11 2.65 0.46
CA LEU A 171 -10.98 3.05 -0.66
C LEU A 171 -12.15 2.08 -0.88
N ILE A 172 -11.95 0.79 -0.60
CA ILE A 172 -13.01 -0.21 -0.63
C ILE A 172 -13.98 -0.02 0.54
N ALA A 173 -13.46 0.22 1.75
CA ALA A 173 -14.28 0.50 2.93
C ALA A 173 -15.15 1.75 2.74
N ASP A 174 -14.60 2.81 2.11
CA ASP A 174 -15.38 4.01 1.74
C ASP A 174 -16.54 3.68 0.80
N ARG A 175 -16.37 2.75 -0.16
CA ARG A 175 -17.46 2.29 -1.03
C ARG A 175 -18.58 1.60 -0.23
N TYR A 176 -18.24 0.77 0.75
CA TYR A 176 -19.23 0.18 1.67
C TYR A 176 -19.93 1.24 2.51
N GLY A 177 -19.20 2.25 2.99
CA GLY A 177 -19.78 3.42 3.65
C GLY A 177 -20.81 4.13 2.76
N TYR A 178 -20.47 4.36 1.49
CA TYR A 178 -21.38 4.97 0.53
C TYR A 178 -22.61 4.09 0.24
N ILE A 179 -22.45 2.78 0.18
CA ILE A 179 -23.60 1.84 0.01
C ILE A 179 -24.56 1.94 1.21
N ALA A 180 -24.01 2.09 2.42
CA ALA A 180 -24.82 2.25 3.63
C ALA A 180 -25.51 3.62 3.74
N CYS A 181 -24.93 4.65 3.12
CA CYS A 181 -25.45 6.01 3.06
C CYS A 181 -25.21 6.62 1.66
N PRO A 182 -26.10 6.36 0.67
CA PRO A 182 -25.90 6.75 -0.72
C PRO A 182 -26.19 8.23 -0.97
N ASP A 183 -25.65 9.10 -0.17
CA ASP A 183 -25.64 10.56 -0.31
C ASP A 183 -24.20 11.09 -0.28
N LEU A 184 -23.74 11.57 -1.45
CA LEU A 184 -22.36 12.05 -1.59
C LEU A 184 -22.08 13.26 -0.67
N ASN A 185 -23.03 14.15 -0.47
CA ASN A 185 -22.83 15.32 0.37
C ASN A 185 -22.65 14.92 1.84
N VAL A 186 -23.41 13.95 2.30
CA VAL A 186 -23.27 13.37 3.65
C VAL A 186 -21.91 12.73 3.82
N CYS A 187 -21.45 11.92 2.85
CA CYS A 187 -20.14 11.28 2.90
C CYS A 187 -19.01 12.32 2.94
N ILE A 188 -19.10 13.38 2.12
CA ILE A 188 -18.09 14.45 2.10
C ILE A 188 -18.10 15.24 3.42
N SER A 189 -19.27 15.51 3.97
CA SER A 189 -19.39 16.12 5.30
C SER A 189 -18.73 15.26 6.37
N ALA A 190 -18.94 13.94 6.35
CA ALA A 190 -18.28 13.00 7.26
C ALA A 190 -16.75 13.05 7.10
N PHE A 191 -16.22 13.04 5.87
CA PHE A 191 -14.78 13.19 5.63
C PHE A 191 -14.22 14.49 6.17
N PHE A 192 -14.93 15.62 5.94
CA PHE A 192 -14.52 16.90 6.49
C PHE A 192 -14.44 16.86 8.01
N LYS A 193 -15.48 16.33 8.69
CA LYS A 193 -15.55 16.22 10.15
C LYS A 193 -14.47 15.30 10.71
N MET A 194 -14.24 14.13 10.09
CA MET A 194 -13.17 13.20 10.48
C MET A 194 -11.78 13.85 10.36
N SER A 195 -11.55 14.65 9.31
CA SER A 195 -10.23 15.24 9.05
C SER A 195 -9.96 16.53 9.85
N SER A 196 -11.00 17.29 10.18
CA SER A 196 -10.86 18.61 10.84
C SER A 196 -11.27 18.62 12.31
N GLY A 197 -12.11 17.67 12.73
CA GLY A 197 -12.76 17.71 14.04
C GLY A 197 -13.82 18.80 14.17
N LEU A 198 -14.20 19.47 13.08
CA LEU A 198 -15.12 20.60 13.11
C LEU A 198 -16.53 20.21 12.65
N ASP A 199 -17.56 20.80 13.28
CA ASP A 199 -18.93 20.73 12.77
C ASP A 199 -19.05 21.60 11.51
N THR A 200 -19.60 21.02 10.42
CA THR A 200 -19.81 21.73 9.14
C THR A 200 -20.68 22.97 9.30
N ARG A 201 -21.62 22.98 10.25
CA ARG A 201 -22.49 24.12 10.57
C ARG A 201 -21.72 25.25 11.25
N ALA A 202 -20.71 24.91 12.06
CA ALA A 202 -19.90 25.90 12.78
C ALA A 202 -19.02 26.73 11.83
N VAL A 203 -18.69 26.19 10.65
CA VAL A 203 -17.83 26.84 9.64
C VAL A 203 -18.57 27.21 8.36
N ASP A 204 -19.90 27.00 8.32
CA ASP A 204 -20.73 27.25 7.13
C ASP A 204 -20.13 26.61 5.84
N LEU A 205 -19.84 25.30 5.92
CA LEU A 205 -19.13 24.58 4.86
C LEU A 205 -19.93 24.53 3.55
N ASP A 206 -19.40 25.14 2.50
CA ASP A 206 -19.86 24.94 1.14
C ASP A 206 -19.21 23.67 0.56
N ILE A 207 -19.99 22.60 0.40
CA ILE A 207 -19.53 21.30 -0.12
C ILE A 207 -19.02 21.42 -1.57
N ASN A 208 -19.62 22.26 -2.40
CA ASN A 208 -19.17 22.43 -3.79
C ASN A 208 -17.81 23.13 -3.84
N ALA A 209 -17.61 24.17 -3.01
CA ALA A 209 -16.31 24.82 -2.88
C ALA A 209 -15.26 23.85 -2.33
N PHE A 210 -15.61 23.03 -1.34
CA PHE A 210 -14.74 21.99 -0.81
C PHE A 210 -14.32 20.97 -1.88
N LEU A 211 -15.26 20.50 -2.72
CA LEU A 211 -14.94 19.59 -3.83
C LEU A 211 -14.03 20.22 -4.88
N GLN A 212 -14.24 21.49 -5.21
CA GLN A 212 -13.37 22.22 -6.14
C GLN A 212 -11.96 22.36 -5.59
N GLU A 213 -11.82 22.71 -4.32
CA GLU A 213 -10.53 22.81 -3.65
C GLU A 213 -9.84 21.44 -3.56
N ASN A 214 -10.62 20.39 -3.30
CA ASN A 214 -10.13 19.02 -3.29
C ASN A 214 -9.53 18.61 -4.65
N ASN A 215 -10.18 18.97 -5.76
CA ASN A 215 -9.66 18.71 -7.10
C ASN A 215 -8.35 19.47 -7.38
N LYS A 216 -8.22 20.72 -6.93
CA LYS A 216 -6.94 21.46 -7.02
C LYS A 216 -5.81 20.78 -6.24
N ARG A 217 -6.12 20.29 -5.05
CA ARG A 217 -5.16 19.52 -4.24
C ARG A 217 -4.76 18.21 -4.90
N LEU A 218 -5.68 17.53 -5.60
CA LEU A 218 -5.33 16.34 -6.38
C LEU A 218 -4.31 16.66 -7.48
N GLU A 219 -4.50 17.77 -8.22
CA GLU A 219 -3.53 18.19 -9.24
C GLU A 219 -2.15 18.51 -8.62
N TYR A 220 -2.11 19.15 -7.44
CA TYR A 220 -0.89 19.33 -6.70
C TYR A 220 -0.20 17.98 -6.41
N PHE A 221 -0.92 16.99 -5.86
CA PHE A 221 -0.36 15.68 -5.55
C PHE A 221 0.00 14.84 -6.78
N LYS A 222 -0.65 15.08 -7.93
CA LYS A 222 -0.22 14.48 -9.21
C LYS A 222 1.16 14.99 -9.66
N GLN A 223 1.47 16.24 -9.35
CA GLN A 223 2.74 16.89 -9.71
C GLN A 223 3.79 16.75 -8.60
N ASP A 224 3.34 16.69 -7.35
CA ASP A 224 4.22 16.59 -6.18
C ASP A 224 4.98 15.26 -6.18
N GLN A 225 6.24 15.37 -5.86
CA GLN A 225 7.20 14.27 -5.83
C GLN A 225 7.44 13.77 -4.39
N GLY A 226 6.60 14.16 -3.44
CA GLY A 226 6.72 13.80 -2.03
C GLY A 226 6.45 12.33 -1.73
N LEU A 227 7.03 11.86 -0.63
CA LEU A 227 6.80 10.53 -0.09
C LEU A 227 5.38 10.40 0.48
N ASN A 228 4.58 9.49 -0.04
CA ASN A 228 3.32 9.10 0.59
C ASN A 228 3.60 8.00 1.62
N ILE A 229 3.97 8.39 2.83
CA ILE A 229 4.27 7.47 3.96
C ILE A 229 3.06 7.20 4.86
N ALA A 230 1.93 7.84 4.62
CA ALA A 230 0.73 7.68 5.44
C ALA A 230 0.13 6.27 5.34
N SER A 231 -0.42 5.77 6.44
CA SER A 231 -1.14 4.49 6.48
C SER A 231 -2.47 4.53 5.73
N HIS A 232 -3.10 5.71 5.68
CA HIS A 232 -4.36 5.96 4.96
C HIS A 232 -4.08 6.77 3.69
N PRO A 233 -4.91 6.64 2.64
CA PRO A 233 -4.83 7.53 1.48
C PRO A 233 -5.08 8.97 1.92
N ILE A 234 -4.43 9.91 1.23
CA ILE A 234 -4.73 11.33 1.45
C ILE A 234 -6.20 11.63 1.15
N ASN A 235 -6.81 12.52 1.94
CA ASN A 235 -8.24 12.84 1.82
C ASN A 235 -8.66 13.22 0.39
N PRO A 236 -7.89 14.00 -0.40
CA PRO A 236 -8.23 14.26 -1.80
C PRO A 236 -8.45 13.03 -2.65
N VAL A 237 -7.69 11.95 -2.44
CA VAL A 237 -7.88 10.69 -3.16
C VAL A 237 -9.16 9.99 -2.70
N ARG A 238 -9.43 9.92 -1.40
CA ARG A 238 -10.64 9.29 -0.84
C ARG A 238 -11.91 9.99 -1.34
N VAL A 239 -11.95 11.32 -1.24
CA VAL A 239 -13.09 12.15 -1.69
C VAL A 239 -13.34 11.98 -3.20
N ARG A 240 -12.28 11.97 -4.02
CA ARG A 240 -12.44 11.76 -5.46
C ARG A 240 -12.88 10.34 -5.78
N ALA A 241 -12.31 9.33 -5.11
CA ALA A 241 -12.65 7.92 -5.33
C ALA A 241 -14.13 7.62 -5.03
N ILE A 242 -14.67 8.18 -3.94
CA ILE A 242 -16.09 7.99 -3.60
C ILE A 242 -17.00 8.73 -4.56
N ASN A 243 -16.60 9.92 -5.04
CA ASN A 243 -17.35 10.66 -6.06
C ASN A 243 -17.44 9.87 -7.38
N LEU A 244 -16.32 9.28 -7.84
CA LEU A 244 -16.30 8.44 -9.04
C LEU A 244 -17.19 7.20 -8.87
N PHE A 245 -17.17 6.57 -7.69
CA PHE A 245 -18.03 5.44 -7.39
C PHE A 245 -19.50 5.80 -7.37
N ALA A 246 -19.86 6.96 -6.81
CA ALA A 246 -21.21 7.50 -6.81
C ALA A 246 -21.73 7.80 -8.23
N ASP A 247 -20.85 8.26 -9.15
CA ASP A 247 -21.19 8.55 -10.54
C ASP A 247 -21.17 7.31 -11.46
N SER A 248 -20.89 6.11 -10.93
CA SER A 248 -20.82 4.88 -11.71
C SER A 248 -22.20 4.25 -11.97
N GLU A 249 -22.28 3.41 -12.99
CA GLU A 249 -23.48 2.61 -13.35
C GLU A 249 -23.95 1.66 -12.24
N PHE A 250 -23.11 1.42 -11.24
CA PHE A 250 -23.44 0.67 -10.04
C PHE A 250 -24.64 1.23 -9.29
N PHE A 251 -24.68 2.56 -9.13
CA PHE A 251 -25.73 3.29 -8.42
C PHE A 251 -26.73 3.93 -9.34
N ASN A 252 -26.35 4.29 -10.57
CA ASN A 252 -27.18 5.03 -11.51
C ASN A 252 -27.71 4.11 -12.63
N LYS A 253 -28.29 2.96 -12.29
CA LYS A 253 -28.90 2.02 -13.26
C LYS A 253 -30.07 2.66 -14.02
N GLU A 254 -30.75 3.61 -13.43
CA GLU A 254 -31.78 4.40 -14.10
C GLU A 254 -31.19 5.77 -14.47
N LYS A 255 -31.00 6.00 -15.77
CA LYS A 255 -30.55 7.29 -16.33
C LYS A 255 -31.51 8.40 -15.92
N ILE A 256 -31.33 8.97 -14.76
CA ILE A 256 -31.99 10.18 -14.34
C ILE A 256 -31.08 11.36 -14.74
N SER A 257 -31.50 12.10 -15.77
CA SER A 257 -30.93 13.34 -16.28
C SER A 257 -29.53 13.28 -16.92
N ASN A 258 -29.28 14.16 -17.86
CA ASN A 258 -28.14 14.46 -18.71
C ASN A 258 -26.70 14.37 -18.14
N LYS A 259 -26.47 13.67 -17.01
CA LYS A 259 -25.17 13.43 -16.42
C LYS A 259 -24.57 12.14 -17.00
N HIS A 260 -23.31 12.20 -17.43
CA HIS A 260 -22.58 11.02 -17.87
C HIS A 260 -22.42 10.07 -16.69
N VAL A 261 -22.81 8.81 -16.88
CA VAL A 261 -22.66 7.74 -15.89
C VAL A 261 -21.44 6.91 -16.30
N LEU A 262 -20.49 6.75 -15.40
CA LEU A 262 -19.26 5.98 -15.66
C LEU A 262 -19.57 4.50 -15.77
N ASN A 263 -19.21 3.87 -16.88
CA ASN A 263 -19.19 2.43 -16.96
C ASN A 263 -18.00 1.82 -16.19
N GLU A 264 -17.96 0.47 -16.03
CA GLU A 264 -16.91 -0.21 -15.26
C GLU A 264 -15.49 0.14 -15.77
N SER A 265 -15.28 0.19 -17.08
CA SER A 265 -13.96 0.48 -17.68
C SER A 265 -13.53 1.92 -17.45
N GLU A 266 -14.46 2.88 -17.56
CA GLU A 266 -14.20 4.29 -17.27
C GLU A 266 -13.90 4.51 -15.80
N LEU A 267 -14.68 3.90 -14.89
CA LEU A 267 -14.42 3.93 -13.46
C LEU A 267 -13.04 3.39 -13.13
N GLN A 268 -12.68 2.23 -13.70
CA GLN A 268 -11.37 1.63 -13.46
C GLN A 268 -10.23 2.54 -13.93
N LYS A 269 -10.35 3.15 -15.11
CA LYS A 269 -9.34 4.08 -15.65
C LYS A 269 -9.13 5.29 -14.73
N GLU A 270 -10.21 5.92 -14.29
CA GLU A 270 -10.14 7.06 -13.35
C GLU A 270 -9.55 6.64 -12.00
N MET A 271 -9.90 5.43 -11.51
CA MET A 271 -9.31 4.88 -10.28
C MET A 271 -7.83 4.59 -10.43
N ASP A 272 -7.36 4.10 -11.57
CA ASP A 272 -5.93 3.84 -11.83
C ASP A 272 -5.13 5.16 -11.79
N GLU A 273 -5.69 6.28 -12.28
CA GLU A 273 -5.06 7.60 -12.16
C GLU A 273 -4.90 8.04 -10.70
N LEU A 274 -5.91 7.78 -9.85
CA LEU A 274 -5.82 8.06 -8.42
C LEU A 274 -4.81 7.15 -7.70
N ILE A 275 -4.80 5.87 -8.05
CA ILE A 275 -3.88 4.88 -7.51
C ILE A 275 -2.43 5.26 -7.83
N ASN A 276 -2.17 5.82 -9.03
CA ASN A 276 -0.84 6.29 -9.40
C ASN A 276 -0.28 7.36 -8.45
N ILE A 277 -1.14 8.15 -7.79
CA ILE A 277 -0.70 9.08 -6.74
C ILE A 277 -0.17 8.31 -5.51
N LEU A 278 -0.82 7.19 -5.17
CA LEU A 278 -0.45 6.35 -4.02
C LEU A 278 0.82 5.52 -4.27
N LEU A 279 1.16 5.28 -5.53
CA LEU A 279 2.34 4.50 -5.93
C LEU A 279 3.67 5.25 -5.76
N LYS A 280 3.65 6.58 -5.62
CA LYS A 280 4.85 7.40 -5.54
C LYS A 280 5.61 7.12 -4.24
N ILE A 281 6.89 6.77 -4.34
CA ILE A 281 7.78 6.55 -3.21
C ILE A 281 8.84 7.66 -3.15
N LYS A 282 9.61 7.81 -4.22
CA LYS A 282 10.63 8.85 -4.41
C LYS A 282 10.59 9.29 -5.87
N SER A 283 10.88 10.55 -6.16
CA SER A 283 10.76 11.04 -7.52
C SER A 283 11.50 12.35 -7.80
N SER A 284 12.63 12.58 -7.13
CA SER A 284 13.54 13.62 -7.60
C SER A 284 14.13 13.21 -8.96
N GLU A 285 14.63 14.17 -9.73
CA GLU A 285 15.32 13.90 -11.00
C GLU A 285 16.51 12.95 -10.78
N LEU A 286 17.22 13.12 -9.68
CA LEU A 286 18.33 12.23 -9.30
C LEU A 286 17.81 10.81 -9.00
N ASP A 287 16.72 10.66 -8.23
CA ASP A 287 16.13 9.34 -7.93
C ASP A 287 15.66 8.63 -9.21
N TYR A 288 15.11 9.37 -10.18
CA TYR A 288 14.74 8.82 -11.48
C TYR A 288 15.96 8.21 -12.20
N HIS A 289 17.05 8.93 -12.27
CA HIS A 289 18.27 8.44 -12.93
C HIS A 289 18.93 7.30 -12.14
N ILE A 290 18.96 7.38 -10.80
CA ILE A 290 19.46 6.29 -9.94
C ILE A 290 18.66 5.01 -10.17
N THR A 291 17.32 5.10 -10.24
CA THR A 291 16.45 3.96 -10.51
C THR A 291 16.77 3.29 -11.85
N HIS A 292 16.91 4.10 -12.91
CA HIS A 292 17.27 3.61 -14.24
C HIS A 292 18.68 3.03 -14.27
N PHE A 293 19.63 3.63 -13.56
CA PHE A 293 20.98 3.09 -13.42
C PHE A 293 20.98 1.75 -12.71
N ILE A 294 20.34 1.63 -11.54
CA ILE A 294 20.28 0.38 -10.80
C ILE A 294 19.70 -0.74 -11.70
N ALA A 295 18.58 -0.48 -12.37
CA ALA A 295 17.96 -1.47 -13.23
C ALA A 295 18.83 -1.86 -14.43
N SER A 296 19.33 -0.87 -15.17
CA SER A 296 20.11 -1.14 -16.39
C SER A 296 21.51 -1.68 -16.07
N ALA A 297 22.24 -1.11 -15.09
CA ALA A 297 23.55 -1.59 -14.68
C ALA A 297 23.45 -3.03 -14.13
N GLY A 298 22.44 -3.32 -13.31
CA GLY A 298 22.21 -4.67 -12.80
C GLY A 298 21.96 -5.68 -13.91
N LEU A 299 21.10 -5.35 -14.88
CA LEU A 299 20.84 -6.24 -16.04
C LEU A 299 22.04 -6.36 -16.97
N VAL A 300 22.85 -5.30 -17.14
CA VAL A 300 24.09 -5.37 -17.95
C VAL A 300 25.09 -6.29 -17.28
N VAL A 301 25.35 -6.14 -15.97
CA VAL A 301 26.27 -6.98 -15.21
C VAL A 301 25.82 -8.43 -15.23
N ALA A 302 24.56 -8.70 -14.85
CA ALA A 302 23.98 -10.03 -14.80
C ALA A 302 23.94 -10.73 -16.19
N GLY A 303 23.96 -9.98 -17.27
CA GLY A 303 23.96 -10.55 -18.63
C GLY A 303 25.35 -10.77 -19.24
N ILE A 304 26.45 -10.46 -18.54
CA ILE A 304 27.83 -10.53 -19.10
C ILE A 304 28.24 -11.99 -19.39
N ASP A 305 27.94 -12.90 -18.50
CA ASP A 305 28.24 -14.33 -18.63
C ASP A 305 27.19 -15.11 -19.45
N GLY A 306 26.07 -14.46 -19.82
CA GLY A 306 25.00 -15.00 -20.65
C GLY A 306 23.85 -15.64 -19.89
N ASP A 307 23.94 -15.80 -18.58
CA ASP A 307 22.90 -16.36 -17.72
C ASP A 307 22.58 -15.39 -16.58
N ILE A 308 21.30 -15.03 -16.42
CA ILE A 308 20.85 -14.18 -15.31
C ILE A 308 20.43 -15.09 -14.16
N HIS A 309 21.16 -15.04 -13.04
CA HIS A 309 20.90 -15.87 -11.88
C HIS A 309 19.80 -15.30 -10.95
N GLU A 310 19.12 -16.18 -10.22
CA GLU A 310 18.03 -15.80 -9.31
C GLU A 310 18.50 -14.83 -8.23
N GLN A 311 19.71 -15.02 -7.69
CA GLN A 311 20.32 -14.18 -6.66
C GLN A 311 20.58 -12.75 -7.17
N GLU A 312 20.95 -12.59 -8.43
CA GLU A 312 21.15 -11.27 -9.06
C GLU A 312 19.82 -10.54 -9.23
N ILE A 313 18.77 -11.24 -9.65
CA ILE A 313 17.42 -10.68 -9.75
C ILE A 313 16.88 -10.32 -8.37
N GLU A 314 17.15 -11.12 -7.34
CA GLU A 314 16.76 -10.81 -5.97
C GLU A 314 17.44 -9.53 -5.47
N LEU A 315 18.78 -9.43 -5.61
CA LEU A 315 19.53 -8.24 -5.23
C LEU A 315 19.06 -6.99 -5.99
N LEU A 316 18.83 -7.13 -7.29
CA LEU A 316 18.34 -6.05 -8.14
C LEU A 316 16.93 -5.60 -7.72
N THR A 317 16.03 -6.55 -7.49
CA THR A 317 14.67 -6.29 -6.99
C THR A 317 14.69 -5.60 -5.64
N GLN A 318 15.54 -6.05 -4.71
CA GLN A 318 15.71 -5.44 -3.41
C GLN A 318 16.24 -4.00 -3.52
N SER A 319 17.26 -3.78 -4.35
CA SER A 319 17.84 -2.43 -4.57
C SER A 319 16.83 -1.45 -5.18
N LEU A 320 15.97 -1.91 -6.09
CA LEU A 320 14.92 -1.09 -6.68
C LEU A 320 13.74 -0.85 -5.73
N SER A 321 13.57 -1.67 -4.70
CA SER A 321 12.44 -1.56 -3.76
C SER A 321 12.43 -0.25 -2.97
N ASP A 322 13.58 0.42 -2.84
CA ASP A 322 13.67 1.73 -2.18
C ASP A 322 13.08 2.87 -3.04
N PHE A 323 12.85 2.60 -4.34
CA PHE A 323 12.39 3.58 -5.32
C PHE A 323 11.01 3.26 -5.89
N MET A 324 10.57 2.00 -5.88
CA MET A 324 9.30 1.58 -6.50
C MET A 324 8.66 0.35 -5.85
N ILE A 325 7.34 0.23 -6.03
CA ILE A 325 6.53 -0.88 -5.48
C ILE A 325 6.52 -2.11 -6.40
N PHE A 326 6.76 -1.94 -7.69
CA PHE A 326 6.69 -3.00 -8.70
C PHE A 326 7.98 -3.13 -9.52
N PRO A 327 9.14 -3.46 -8.87
CA PRO A 327 10.42 -3.57 -9.57
C PRO A 327 10.42 -4.64 -10.66
N GLY A 328 9.78 -5.78 -10.47
CA GLY A 328 9.71 -6.84 -11.48
C GLY A 328 9.09 -6.39 -12.80
N SER A 329 7.94 -5.70 -12.76
CA SER A 329 7.30 -5.15 -13.95
C SER A 329 8.15 -4.08 -14.65
N PHE A 330 8.89 -3.29 -13.87
CA PHE A 330 9.82 -2.30 -14.40
C PHE A 330 10.97 -2.96 -15.15
N LEU A 331 11.60 -4.00 -14.56
CA LEU A 331 12.67 -4.77 -15.19
C LEU A 331 12.20 -5.48 -16.45
N GLU A 332 11.02 -6.11 -16.44
CA GLU A 332 10.44 -6.73 -17.64
C GLU A 332 10.24 -5.71 -18.79
N ASN A 333 9.73 -4.53 -18.48
CA ASN A 333 9.54 -3.48 -19.47
C ASN A 333 10.89 -2.98 -20.01
N LEU A 334 11.89 -2.87 -19.17
CA LEU A 334 13.24 -2.47 -19.57
C LEU A 334 13.87 -3.52 -20.50
N LEU A 335 13.76 -4.82 -20.16
CA LEU A 335 14.21 -5.92 -21.01
C LEU A 335 13.52 -5.91 -22.39
N LYS A 336 12.19 -5.73 -22.41
CA LYS A 336 11.40 -5.66 -23.64
C LYS A 336 11.74 -4.45 -24.51
N SER A 337 12.27 -3.38 -23.94
CA SER A 337 12.64 -2.16 -24.70
C SER A 337 13.82 -2.37 -25.65
N GLY A 338 14.70 -3.31 -25.35
CA GLY A 338 15.96 -3.54 -26.08
C GLY A 338 16.99 -2.40 -25.96
N LYS A 339 16.76 -1.43 -25.04
CA LYS A 339 17.59 -0.21 -24.90
C LYS A 339 18.40 -0.17 -23.59
N ILE A 340 18.71 -1.32 -23.01
CA ILE A 340 19.35 -1.40 -21.68
C ILE A 340 20.67 -0.64 -21.65
N ASN A 341 21.54 -0.81 -22.67
CA ASN A 341 22.83 -0.17 -22.74
C ASN A 341 22.71 1.36 -22.93
N ASP A 342 21.75 1.84 -23.72
CA ASP A 342 21.50 3.27 -23.89
C ASP A 342 21.06 3.88 -22.56
N ILE A 343 20.11 3.24 -21.87
CA ILE A 343 19.60 3.70 -20.58
C ILE A 343 20.68 3.67 -19.50
N PHE A 344 21.56 2.66 -19.52
CA PHE A 344 22.73 2.59 -18.62
C PHE A 344 23.64 3.81 -18.81
N ASN A 345 24.04 4.09 -20.06
CA ASN A 345 24.94 5.20 -20.36
C ASN A 345 24.31 6.57 -20.04
N ASP A 346 23.03 6.75 -20.42
CA ASP A 346 22.31 7.99 -20.18
C ASP A 346 22.12 8.25 -18.66
N SER A 347 21.70 7.23 -17.91
CA SER A 347 21.50 7.35 -16.47
C SER A 347 22.80 7.63 -15.74
N LEU A 348 23.89 6.92 -16.08
CA LEU A 348 25.21 7.13 -15.53
C LEU A 348 25.69 8.56 -15.75
N LYS A 349 25.57 9.07 -16.98
CA LYS A 349 25.95 10.44 -17.31
C LYS A 349 25.16 11.47 -16.52
N ASN A 350 23.82 11.36 -16.52
CA ASN A 350 22.94 12.32 -15.84
C ASN A 350 23.16 12.31 -14.30
N ILE A 351 23.35 11.14 -13.67
CA ILE A 351 23.66 11.09 -12.24
C ILE A 351 24.94 11.86 -11.93
N LEU A 352 26.01 11.66 -12.72
CA LEU A 352 27.30 12.31 -12.50
C LEU A 352 27.27 13.82 -12.80
N GLU A 353 26.38 14.27 -13.69
CA GLU A 353 26.14 15.70 -13.94
C GLU A 353 25.39 16.36 -12.77
N ILE A 354 24.37 15.66 -12.19
CA ILE A 354 23.58 16.18 -11.06
C ILE A 354 24.35 16.08 -9.75
N ASN A 355 24.95 14.92 -9.46
CA ASN A 355 25.68 14.66 -8.23
C ASN A 355 26.89 13.74 -8.45
N PRO A 356 28.08 14.29 -8.72
CA PRO A 356 29.31 13.50 -8.88
C PRO A 356 29.68 12.66 -7.66
N GLY A 357 29.11 12.94 -6.49
CA GLY A 357 29.35 12.18 -5.25
C GLY A 357 28.80 10.75 -5.30
N GLU A 358 27.81 10.47 -6.17
CA GLU A 358 27.18 9.16 -6.30
C GLU A 358 28.09 8.09 -6.94
N ARG A 359 29.18 8.47 -7.59
CA ARG A 359 30.08 7.52 -8.30
C ARG A 359 30.57 6.36 -7.42
N GLN A 360 30.79 6.59 -6.13
CA GLN A 360 31.22 5.53 -5.21
C GLN A 360 30.07 4.54 -4.92
N ALA A 361 28.87 5.04 -4.70
CA ALA A 361 27.68 4.21 -4.50
C ALA A 361 27.34 3.39 -5.76
N MET A 362 27.44 4.01 -6.93
CA MET A 362 27.25 3.35 -8.22
C MET A 362 28.25 2.20 -8.45
N LEU A 363 29.55 2.48 -8.22
CA LEU A 363 30.59 1.45 -8.34
C LEU A 363 30.38 0.32 -7.33
N SER A 364 30.05 0.66 -6.08
CA SER A 364 29.78 -0.35 -5.03
C SER A 364 28.57 -1.22 -5.37
N PHE A 365 27.51 -0.64 -5.94
CA PHE A 365 26.36 -1.40 -6.42
C PHE A 365 26.75 -2.40 -7.51
N MET A 366 27.50 -1.97 -8.53
CA MET A 366 27.95 -2.84 -9.61
C MET A 366 28.84 -3.99 -9.10
N ILE A 367 29.75 -3.70 -8.15
CA ILE A 367 30.59 -4.74 -7.51
C ILE A 367 29.74 -5.74 -6.72
N ASN A 368 28.69 -5.28 -5.99
CA ASN A 368 27.79 -6.18 -5.29
C ASN A 368 27.01 -7.08 -6.26
N MET A 369 26.62 -6.56 -7.44
CA MET A 369 25.98 -7.36 -8.49
C MET A 369 26.87 -8.51 -8.95
N VAL A 370 28.15 -8.22 -9.26
CA VAL A 370 29.14 -9.26 -9.65
C VAL A 370 29.28 -10.36 -8.61
N MET A 371 29.06 -10.08 -7.33
CA MET A 371 29.21 -11.07 -6.26
C MET A 371 27.89 -11.77 -5.87
N ALA A 372 26.76 -11.40 -6.48
CA ALA A 372 25.45 -11.84 -6.04
C ALA A 372 25.27 -13.37 -6.15
N ASP A 373 25.77 -13.97 -7.21
CA ASP A 373 25.74 -15.42 -7.47
C ASP A 373 26.86 -16.21 -6.74
N LYS A 374 27.71 -15.52 -5.92
CA LYS A 374 28.86 -16.05 -5.18
C LYS A 374 30.04 -16.49 -6.06
N LYS A 375 30.08 -16.04 -7.30
CA LYS A 375 31.19 -16.21 -8.22
C LYS A 375 31.62 -14.83 -8.71
N ILE A 376 32.85 -14.74 -9.21
CA ILE A 376 33.38 -13.52 -9.81
C ILE A 376 33.97 -13.93 -11.17
N ALA A 377 33.24 -13.65 -12.23
CA ALA A 377 33.71 -13.95 -13.57
C ALA A 377 34.73 -12.90 -14.03
N LYS A 378 35.67 -13.36 -14.87
CA LYS A 378 36.71 -12.44 -15.37
C LYS A 378 36.16 -11.31 -16.22
N ASP A 379 35.19 -11.63 -17.07
CA ASP A 379 34.57 -10.65 -17.98
C ASP A 379 33.77 -9.59 -17.22
N GLU A 380 33.10 -9.95 -16.14
CA GLU A 380 32.44 -9.03 -15.21
C GLU A 380 33.46 -8.10 -14.53
N LEU A 381 34.56 -8.69 -14.04
CA LEU A 381 35.65 -7.94 -13.41
C LEU A 381 36.24 -6.91 -14.41
N ASP A 382 36.54 -7.33 -15.64
CA ASP A 382 37.07 -6.48 -16.69
C ASP A 382 36.10 -5.34 -17.05
N PHE A 383 34.78 -5.62 -17.08
CA PHE A 383 33.74 -4.61 -17.29
C PHE A 383 33.72 -3.57 -16.16
N ILE A 384 33.76 -3.99 -14.88
CA ILE A 384 33.77 -3.08 -13.75
C ILE A 384 35.02 -2.19 -13.77
N PHE A 385 36.21 -2.74 -14.09
CA PHE A 385 37.41 -1.96 -14.23
C PHE A 385 37.29 -0.94 -15.38
N HIS A 386 36.71 -1.35 -16.51
CA HIS A 386 36.49 -0.46 -17.64
C HIS A 386 35.59 0.74 -17.29
N VAL A 387 34.43 0.47 -16.69
CA VAL A 387 33.48 1.54 -16.27
C VAL A 387 34.10 2.41 -15.18
N GLY A 388 34.74 1.80 -14.18
CA GLY A 388 35.37 2.51 -13.07
C GLY A 388 36.47 3.49 -13.53
N GLN A 389 37.26 3.10 -14.53
CA GLN A 389 38.30 3.95 -15.06
C GLN A 389 37.77 5.04 -16.01
N ASN A 390 36.89 4.67 -16.94
CA ASN A 390 36.49 5.57 -18.02
C ASN A 390 35.33 6.49 -17.66
N ALA A 391 34.39 6.01 -16.84
CA ALA A 391 33.20 6.78 -16.45
C ALA A 391 33.34 7.44 -15.07
N PHE A 392 33.87 6.72 -14.07
CA PHE A 392 34.01 7.25 -12.71
C PHE A 392 35.33 7.92 -12.44
N GLY A 393 36.35 7.75 -13.32
CA GLY A 393 37.65 8.39 -13.19
C GLY A 393 38.55 7.81 -12.10
N TYR A 394 38.29 6.60 -11.61
CA TYR A 394 39.10 5.90 -10.62
C TYR A 394 40.32 5.26 -11.27
N SER A 395 41.46 5.25 -10.57
CA SER A 395 42.59 4.43 -10.96
C SER A 395 42.31 2.94 -10.77
N LYS A 396 43.03 2.10 -11.52
CA LYS A 396 42.92 0.63 -11.36
C LYS A 396 43.13 0.17 -9.91
N LYS A 397 44.07 0.88 -9.20
CA LYS A 397 44.37 0.57 -7.78
C LYS A 397 43.18 0.88 -6.88
N GLU A 398 42.52 2.03 -7.06
CA GLU A 398 41.36 2.42 -6.27
C GLU A 398 40.21 1.42 -6.48
N ILE A 399 39.90 1.02 -7.72
CA ILE A 399 38.87 0.04 -8.02
C ILE A 399 39.20 -1.29 -7.35
N ALA A 400 40.46 -1.74 -7.43
CA ALA A 400 40.89 -2.99 -6.76
C ALA A 400 40.74 -2.90 -5.23
N GLN A 401 40.99 -1.70 -4.63
CA GLN A 401 40.78 -1.48 -3.20
C GLN A 401 39.27 -1.52 -2.83
N PHE A 402 38.38 -0.97 -3.65
CA PHE A 402 36.93 -1.10 -3.47
C PHE A 402 36.50 -2.57 -3.50
N PHE A 403 36.94 -3.36 -4.48
CA PHE A 403 36.68 -4.79 -4.54
C PHE A 403 37.18 -5.52 -3.28
N ALA A 404 38.45 -5.28 -2.92
CA ALA A 404 39.03 -5.94 -1.75
C ALA A 404 38.25 -5.65 -0.47
N ASN A 405 37.83 -4.42 -0.27
CA ASN A 405 37.03 -4.01 0.88
C ASN A 405 35.66 -4.72 0.92
N ILE A 406 34.98 -4.78 -0.22
CA ILE A 406 33.64 -5.41 -0.29
C ILE A 406 33.77 -6.92 -0.11
N ILE A 407 34.75 -7.58 -0.77
CA ILE A 407 35.02 -9.01 -0.62
C ILE A 407 35.28 -9.37 0.84
N GLN A 408 36.14 -8.64 1.54
CA GLN A 408 36.46 -8.91 2.94
C GLN A 408 35.27 -8.88 3.89
N HIS A 409 34.24 -8.09 3.58
CA HIS A 409 33.10 -7.87 4.47
C HIS A 409 31.83 -8.61 4.06
N ARG A 410 31.69 -8.99 2.79
CA ARG A 410 30.44 -9.47 2.23
C ARG A 410 30.52 -10.75 1.41
N PHE A 411 31.70 -11.11 0.87
CA PHE A 411 31.83 -12.28 0.02
C PHE A 411 31.80 -13.55 0.85
N VAL A 412 30.84 -14.43 0.55
CA VAL A 412 30.77 -15.78 1.11
C VAL A 412 30.80 -16.76 -0.06
N PRO A 413 31.88 -17.50 -0.25
CA PRO A 413 31.96 -18.47 -1.35
C PRO A 413 30.89 -19.55 -1.23
N SER A 414 30.55 -20.17 -2.35
CA SER A 414 29.61 -21.29 -2.37
C SER A 414 30.18 -22.48 -1.60
N ILE A 415 29.45 -22.96 -0.57
CA ILE A 415 29.86 -24.15 0.17
C ILE A 415 29.72 -25.40 -0.69
N HIS A 416 28.88 -25.38 -1.70
CA HIS A 416 28.69 -26.50 -2.65
C HIS A 416 29.99 -26.85 -3.38
N ASP A 417 30.82 -25.84 -3.68
CA ASP A 417 32.11 -26.03 -4.37
C ASP A 417 33.20 -26.59 -3.46
N LEU A 418 32.90 -26.75 -2.16
CA LEU A 418 33.78 -27.38 -1.17
C LEU A 418 33.43 -28.85 -0.89
N SER A 419 32.35 -29.36 -1.46
CA SER A 419 31.87 -30.72 -1.32
C SER A 419 32.29 -31.58 -2.52
#